data_12133a62523de7b6785b1849f1fe83e9
#
_entry.id   12133a62523de7b6785b1849f1fe83e9
#
_cell.length_a   1.000
_cell.length_b   1.000
_cell.length_c   1.000
_cell.angle_alpha   90.00
_cell.angle_beta   90.00
_cell.angle_gamma   90.00
#
_symmetry.space_group_name_H-M   'P 1'
#
loop_
_entity.id
_entity.type
_entity.pdbx_description
1 polymer ?
#
loop_
_entity_poly.entity_id
_entity_poly.type
_entity_poly.pdbx_seq_one_letter_code
_entity_poly.pdbx_strand_id
1 'polypeptide(L)'
;MKNWLFVAVVFAMPGLAIAQGAKSCLTPPEAEALVTYALPSVIRAMTTRCTPVLPATTALIQSGPVIAARYQVDADKAWPAARVAFDKISGLDFATTVGEPAAKGLIEVLVGAGLSEKVKPTDCPKFDRIVDILQPLPTKNMAMLITTLMAIDTADRQKKPPFKMCSTPVSGE
;
A
#
# COMPACT_ATOMS: atom_id res chain seq x y z
N MET A 1 8.59 27.72 67.45
CA MET A 1 9.83 27.50 66.68
C MET A 1 9.90 26.04 66.40
N LYS A 2 9.46 25.62 65.20
CA LYS A 2 9.46 24.18 64.84
C LYS A 2 9.67 24.11 63.32
N ASN A 3 10.96 23.95 62.94
CA ASN A 3 11.40 23.80 61.58
C ASN A 3 10.96 22.44 61.04
N TRP A 4 10.14 22.43 60.01
CA TRP A 4 9.82 21.25 59.24
C TRP A 4 10.58 21.31 57.90
N LEU A 5 11.64 20.52 57.83
CA LEU A 5 12.39 20.26 56.63
C LEU A 5 11.58 19.29 55.75
N PHE A 6 10.99 19.79 54.65
CA PHE A 6 10.42 18.96 53.60
C PHE A 6 11.58 18.50 52.68
N VAL A 7 11.92 17.24 52.79
CA VAL A 7 12.79 16.60 51.81
C VAL A 7 11.96 16.26 50.59
N ALA A 8 12.15 17.04 49.49
CA ALA A 8 11.57 16.73 48.20
C ALA A 8 12.39 15.61 47.56
N VAL A 9 11.85 14.38 47.55
CA VAL A 9 12.38 13.26 46.78
C VAL A 9 11.93 13.43 45.32
N VAL A 10 12.82 13.93 44.46
CA VAL A 10 12.61 13.98 43.04
C VAL A 10 12.81 12.58 42.47
N PHE A 11 11.72 11.87 42.19
CA PHE A 11 11.73 10.66 41.40
C PHE A 11 12.10 11.02 39.97
N ALA A 12 13.35 10.85 39.60
CA ALA A 12 13.79 10.83 38.19
C ALA A 12 13.23 9.57 37.55
N MET A 13 12.06 9.63 36.93
CA MET A 13 11.57 8.61 36.02
C MET A 13 12.45 8.65 34.77
N PRO A 14 13.14 7.56 34.38
CA PRO A 14 13.76 7.50 33.07
C PRO A 14 12.63 7.59 32.05
N GLY A 15 12.61 8.69 31.32
CA GLY A 15 11.69 8.85 30.19
C GLY A 15 11.87 7.68 29.24
N LEU A 16 10.87 6.81 29.19
CA LEU A 16 10.69 5.88 28.07
C LEU A 16 10.54 6.77 26.85
N ALA A 17 11.65 7.06 26.18
CA ALA A 17 11.65 7.56 24.83
C ALA A 17 10.95 6.49 23.99
N ILE A 18 9.64 6.65 23.82
CA ILE A 18 8.90 5.94 22.79
C ILE A 18 9.58 6.39 21.52
N ALA A 19 10.46 5.54 20.99
CA ALA A 19 11.02 5.71 19.67
C ALA A 19 9.80 5.77 18.75
N GLN A 20 9.39 6.99 18.39
CA GLN A 20 8.42 7.23 17.33
C GLN A 20 9.07 6.61 16.11
N GLY A 21 8.62 5.38 15.76
CA GLY A 21 9.16 4.61 14.68
C GLY A 21 9.26 5.50 13.46
N ALA A 22 10.48 5.80 13.06
CA ALA A 22 10.72 6.46 11.81
C ALA A 22 9.92 5.68 10.77
N LYS A 23 8.95 6.33 10.09
CA LYS A 23 8.15 5.69 9.05
C LYS A 23 9.14 5.03 8.11
N SER A 24 9.27 3.72 8.26
CA SER A 24 10.29 2.97 7.57
C SER A 24 9.95 3.01 6.09
N CYS A 25 10.95 3.34 5.28
CA CYS A 25 10.80 3.33 3.84
C CYS A 25 10.73 1.89 3.31
N LEU A 26 10.08 1.68 2.19
CA LEU A 26 10.09 0.41 1.47
C LEU A 26 11.24 0.38 0.46
N THR A 27 11.97 -0.72 0.45
CA THR A 27 12.89 -1.04 -0.65
C THR A 27 12.08 -1.38 -1.91
N PRO A 28 12.66 -1.28 -3.12
CA PRO A 28 11.95 -1.65 -4.34
C PRO A 28 11.31 -3.05 -4.32
N PRO A 29 12.00 -4.14 -3.86
CA PRO A 29 11.39 -5.45 -3.77
C PRO A 29 10.20 -5.51 -2.78
N GLU A 30 10.28 -4.82 -1.64
CA GLU A 30 9.17 -4.75 -0.67
C GLU A 30 7.96 -4.01 -1.27
N ALA A 31 8.20 -2.93 -1.98
CA ALA A 31 7.15 -2.18 -2.67
C ALA A 31 6.51 -3.01 -3.79
N GLU A 32 7.32 -3.73 -4.60
CA GLU A 32 6.83 -4.62 -5.63
C GLU A 32 5.96 -5.75 -5.07
N ALA A 33 6.36 -6.36 -3.95
CA ALA A 33 5.57 -7.38 -3.29
C ALA A 33 4.22 -6.83 -2.80
N LEU A 34 4.22 -5.65 -2.18
CA LEU A 34 3.02 -4.99 -1.70
C LEU A 34 2.08 -4.62 -2.86
N VAL A 35 2.62 -4.06 -3.95
CA VAL A 35 1.84 -3.74 -5.15
C VAL A 35 1.29 -4.99 -5.79
N THR A 36 2.11 -6.04 -5.95
CA THR A 36 1.66 -7.34 -6.51
C THR A 36 0.47 -7.89 -5.73
N TYR A 37 0.54 -7.85 -4.40
CA TYR A 37 -0.55 -8.31 -3.54
C TYR A 37 -1.82 -7.45 -3.69
N ALA A 38 -1.66 -6.13 -3.82
CA ALA A 38 -2.78 -5.20 -3.90
C ALA A 38 -3.49 -5.20 -5.28
N LEU A 39 -2.81 -5.57 -6.37
CA LEU A 39 -3.32 -5.44 -7.74
C LEU A 39 -4.71 -6.05 -7.96
N PRO A 40 -5.02 -7.29 -7.52
CA PRO A 40 -6.35 -7.87 -7.74
C PRO A 40 -7.45 -7.04 -7.08
N SER A 41 -7.23 -6.58 -5.86
CA SER A 41 -8.20 -5.78 -5.09
C SER A 41 -8.39 -4.40 -5.71
N VAL A 42 -7.33 -3.78 -6.21
CA VAL A 42 -7.38 -2.51 -6.94
C VAL A 42 -8.24 -2.65 -8.18
N ILE A 43 -8.00 -3.67 -9.02
CA ILE A 43 -8.75 -3.89 -10.27
C ILE A 43 -10.22 -4.15 -9.96
N ARG A 44 -10.53 -5.01 -8.98
CA ARG A 44 -11.91 -5.27 -8.55
C ARG A 44 -12.61 -3.99 -8.07
N ALA A 45 -11.95 -3.19 -7.24
CA ALA A 45 -12.51 -1.95 -6.73
C ALA A 45 -12.78 -0.94 -7.86
N MET A 46 -11.86 -0.80 -8.83
CA MET A 46 -12.05 0.05 -10.00
C MET A 46 -13.20 -0.43 -10.89
N THR A 47 -13.28 -1.74 -11.15
CA THR A 47 -14.39 -2.32 -11.91
C THR A 47 -15.72 -2.02 -11.23
N THR A 48 -15.84 -2.29 -9.94
CA THR A 48 -17.07 -2.01 -9.18
C THR A 48 -17.44 -0.53 -9.20
N ARG A 49 -16.46 0.34 -8.98
CA ARG A 49 -16.65 1.80 -8.96
C ARG A 49 -17.10 2.36 -10.30
N CYS A 50 -16.56 1.80 -11.40
CA CYS A 50 -16.81 2.32 -12.74
C CYS A 50 -18.00 1.65 -13.46
N THR A 51 -18.50 0.52 -12.97
CA THR A 51 -19.67 -0.18 -13.56
C THR A 51 -20.90 0.72 -13.78
N PRO A 52 -21.26 1.66 -12.88
CA PRO A 52 -22.44 2.51 -13.08
C PRO A 52 -22.28 3.56 -14.20
N VAL A 53 -21.04 3.84 -14.64
CA VAL A 53 -20.75 4.96 -15.55
C VAL A 53 -20.13 4.53 -16.87
N LEU A 54 -19.59 3.32 -16.96
CA LEU A 54 -19.01 2.79 -18.18
C LEU A 54 -19.96 1.83 -18.90
N PRO A 55 -19.95 1.82 -20.25
CA PRO A 55 -20.63 0.79 -21.02
C PRO A 55 -20.12 -0.61 -20.67
N ALA A 56 -21.02 -1.61 -20.69
CA ALA A 56 -20.67 -3.00 -20.39
C ALA A 56 -19.64 -3.58 -21.38
N THR A 57 -19.44 -2.96 -22.54
CA THR A 57 -18.49 -3.38 -23.58
C THR A 57 -17.06 -2.86 -23.37
N THR A 58 -16.81 -2.05 -22.34
CA THR A 58 -15.48 -1.50 -22.06
C THR A 58 -14.52 -2.53 -21.46
N ALA A 59 -13.22 -2.36 -21.68
CA ALA A 59 -12.18 -3.29 -21.28
C ALA A 59 -12.16 -3.51 -19.76
N LEU A 60 -12.31 -2.46 -18.97
CA LEU A 60 -12.35 -2.55 -17.51
C LEU A 60 -13.52 -3.43 -17.02
N ILE A 61 -14.70 -3.29 -17.64
CA ILE A 61 -15.89 -4.05 -17.22
C ILE A 61 -15.81 -5.49 -17.70
N GLN A 62 -15.37 -5.75 -18.92
CA GLN A 62 -15.29 -7.10 -19.49
C GLN A 62 -14.08 -7.88 -18.98
N SER A 63 -12.90 -7.26 -19.01
CA SER A 63 -11.62 -7.93 -18.75
C SER A 63 -11.16 -7.77 -17.30
N GLY A 64 -11.62 -6.74 -16.59
CA GLY A 64 -11.19 -6.45 -15.22
C GLY A 64 -11.30 -7.64 -14.27
N PRO A 65 -12.45 -8.34 -14.17
CA PRO A 65 -12.58 -9.52 -13.32
C PRO A 65 -11.62 -10.65 -13.70
N VAL A 66 -11.39 -10.88 -15.00
CA VAL A 66 -10.49 -11.93 -15.51
C VAL A 66 -9.04 -11.58 -15.17
N ILE A 67 -8.64 -10.32 -15.34
CA ILE A 67 -7.30 -9.83 -15.02
C ILE A 67 -7.07 -9.93 -13.51
N ALA A 68 -8.04 -9.53 -12.69
CA ALA A 68 -7.96 -9.64 -11.24
C ALA A 68 -7.79 -11.10 -10.79
N ALA A 69 -8.53 -12.03 -11.38
CA ALA A 69 -8.39 -13.47 -11.09
C ALA A 69 -7.01 -14.00 -11.50
N ARG A 70 -6.50 -13.60 -12.67
CA ARG A 70 -5.16 -13.97 -13.12
C ARG A 70 -4.07 -13.46 -12.17
N TYR A 71 -4.18 -12.22 -11.72
CA TYR A 71 -3.21 -11.61 -10.81
C TYR A 71 -3.31 -12.14 -9.38
N GLN A 72 -4.45 -12.72 -8.98
CA GLN A 72 -4.63 -13.31 -7.66
C GLN A 72 -3.63 -14.44 -7.38
N VAL A 73 -3.29 -15.25 -8.39
CA VAL A 73 -2.31 -16.34 -8.25
C VAL A 73 -0.93 -15.82 -7.80
N ASP A 74 -0.51 -14.68 -8.35
CA ASP A 74 0.78 -14.10 -8.00
C ASP A 74 0.69 -13.28 -6.70
N ALA A 75 -0.46 -12.68 -6.43
CA ALA A 75 -0.74 -11.99 -5.17
C ALA A 75 -0.63 -12.95 -3.97
N ASP A 76 -1.19 -14.16 -4.10
CA ASP A 76 -1.11 -15.17 -3.04
C ASP A 76 0.34 -15.59 -2.75
N LYS A 77 1.18 -15.71 -3.79
CA LYS A 77 2.61 -15.98 -3.64
C LYS A 77 3.38 -14.81 -3.04
N ALA A 78 2.97 -13.58 -3.34
CA ALA A 78 3.61 -12.37 -2.84
C ALA A 78 3.25 -12.07 -1.37
N TRP A 79 2.20 -12.69 -0.83
CA TRP A 79 1.69 -12.40 0.50
C TRP A 79 2.74 -12.38 1.62
N PRO A 80 3.66 -13.37 1.77
CA PRO A 80 4.63 -13.35 2.87
C PRO A 80 5.51 -12.09 2.86
N ALA A 81 5.96 -11.65 1.67
CA ALA A 81 6.77 -10.44 1.52
C ALA A 81 5.92 -9.17 1.62
N ALA A 82 4.70 -9.18 1.06
CA ALA A 82 3.76 -8.07 1.14
C ALA A 82 3.35 -7.76 2.58
N ARG A 83 3.13 -8.81 3.39
CA ARG A 83 2.83 -8.66 4.81
C ARG A 83 3.96 -7.93 5.55
N VAL A 84 5.20 -8.37 5.37
CA VAL A 84 6.36 -7.74 6.00
C VAL A 84 6.47 -6.26 5.60
N ALA A 85 6.26 -5.96 4.30
CA ALA A 85 6.25 -4.60 3.80
C ALA A 85 5.12 -3.76 4.42
N PHE A 86 3.93 -4.34 4.56
CA PHE A 86 2.77 -3.67 5.18
C PHE A 86 3.00 -3.40 6.66
N ASP A 87 3.46 -4.41 7.43
CA ASP A 87 3.78 -4.26 8.85
C ASP A 87 4.82 -3.15 9.06
N LYS A 88 5.82 -3.09 8.17
CA LYS A 88 6.88 -2.09 8.21
C LYS A 88 6.36 -0.66 8.02
N ILE A 89 5.41 -0.41 7.12
CA ILE A 89 4.86 0.95 6.88
C ILE A 89 3.75 1.34 7.85
N SER A 90 3.00 0.36 8.33
CA SER A 90 1.93 0.60 9.32
C SER A 90 2.47 0.72 10.74
N GLY A 91 3.63 0.11 11.04
CA GLY A 91 4.17 -0.02 12.38
C GLY A 91 3.41 -1.03 13.25
N LEU A 92 2.58 -1.88 12.65
CA LEU A 92 1.74 -2.87 13.33
C LEU A 92 2.03 -4.25 12.77
N ASP A 93 2.11 -5.26 13.62
CA ASP A 93 2.12 -6.67 13.20
C ASP A 93 0.68 -7.19 13.16
N PHE A 94 0.03 -7.00 12.02
CA PHE A 94 -1.37 -7.36 11.83
C PHE A 94 -1.59 -8.88 11.92
N ALA A 95 -0.67 -9.67 11.38
CA ALA A 95 -0.86 -11.11 11.33
C ALA A 95 -0.80 -11.77 12.72
N THR A 96 0.04 -11.27 13.63
CA THR A 96 0.07 -11.75 15.02
C THR A 96 -1.10 -11.21 15.83
N THR A 97 -1.58 -10.00 15.51
CA THR A 97 -2.65 -9.36 16.27
C THR A 97 -4.04 -9.93 15.95
N VAL A 98 -4.35 -10.16 14.67
CA VAL A 98 -5.70 -10.56 14.22
C VAL A 98 -5.72 -11.93 13.53
N GLY A 99 -4.58 -12.55 13.35
CA GLY A 99 -4.40 -13.77 12.56
C GLY A 99 -4.29 -13.52 11.05
N GLU A 100 -3.58 -14.42 10.37
CA GLU A 100 -3.24 -14.24 8.95
C GLU A 100 -4.44 -14.10 8.02
N PRO A 101 -5.52 -14.90 8.11
CA PRO A 101 -6.69 -14.73 7.23
C PRO A 101 -7.37 -13.38 7.40
N ALA A 102 -7.51 -12.90 8.64
CA ALA A 102 -8.12 -11.61 8.92
C ALA A 102 -7.22 -10.45 8.45
N ALA A 103 -5.91 -10.57 8.61
CA ALA A 103 -4.95 -9.59 8.11
C ALA A 103 -5.02 -9.45 6.58
N LYS A 104 -5.10 -10.56 5.84
CA LYS A 104 -5.31 -10.54 4.38
C LYS A 104 -6.57 -9.78 3.99
N GLY A 105 -7.71 -10.18 4.55
CA GLY A 105 -9.00 -9.55 4.25
C GLY A 105 -9.02 -8.05 4.60
N LEU A 106 -8.42 -7.67 5.72
CA LEU A 106 -8.36 -6.27 6.13
C LEU A 106 -7.53 -5.42 5.15
N ILE A 107 -6.37 -5.90 4.72
CA ILE A 107 -5.52 -5.18 3.75
C ILE A 107 -6.25 -5.04 2.42
N GLU A 108 -6.93 -6.10 1.94
CA GLU A 108 -7.70 -6.05 0.69
C GLU A 108 -8.83 -5.00 0.76
N VAL A 109 -9.56 -4.97 1.87
CA VAL A 109 -10.63 -3.99 2.09
C VAL A 109 -10.07 -2.56 2.16
N LEU A 110 -8.99 -2.34 2.91
CA LEU A 110 -8.37 -1.01 3.06
C LEU A 110 -7.83 -0.49 1.72
N VAL A 111 -7.17 -1.34 0.94
CA VAL A 111 -6.67 -0.98 -0.38
C VAL A 111 -7.83 -0.69 -1.34
N GLY A 112 -8.82 -1.57 -1.39
CA GLY A 112 -9.99 -1.41 -2.26
C GLY A 112 -10.80 -0.16 -1.93
N ALA A 113 -11.16 0.04 -0.66
CA ALA A 113 -11.92 1.20 -0.21
C ALA A 113 -11.13 2.52 -0.39
N GLY A 114 -9.88 2.54 0.08
CA GLY A 114 -9.06 3.76 0.02
C GLY A 114 -8.77 4.26 -1.40
N LEU A 115 -8.79 3.36 -2.39
CA LEU A 115 -8.65 3.74 -3.80
C LEU A 115 -9.99 4.12 -4.42
N SER A 116 -11.05 3.36 -4.15
CA SER A 116 -12.36 3.63 -4.75
C SER A 116 -12.92 5.00 -4.36
N GLU A 117 -12.67 5.46 -3.14
CA GLU A 117 -13.08 6.79 -2.67
C GLU A 117 -12.38 7.94 -3.42
N LYS A 118 -11.13 7.73 -3.84
CA LYS A 118 -10.34 8.73 -4.56
C LYS A 118 -10.66 8.82 -6.04
N VAL A 119 -11.27 7.77 -6.62
CA VAL A 119 -11.60 7.71 -8.03
C VAL A 119 -12.92 8.43 -8.29
N LYS A 120 -12.85 9.49 -9.08
CA LYS A 120 -14.05 10.20 -9.54
C LYS A 120 -14.67 9.46 -10.73
N PRO A 121 -16.00 9.48 -10.89
CA PRO A 121 -16.66 8.90 -12.06
C PRO A 121 -16.09 9.37 -13.41
N THR A 122 -15.63 10.63 -13.46
CA THR A 122 -14.97 11.24 -14.64
C THR A 122 -13.61 10.64 -14.99
N ASP A 123 -13.00 9.88 -14.07
CA ASP A 123 -11.72 9.22 -14.31
C ASP A 123 -11.89 7.80 -14.85
N CYS A 124 -13.08 7.22 -14.77
CA CYS A 124 -13.35 5.86 -15.22
C CYS A 124 -12.95 5.58 -16.69
N PRO A 125 -13.17 6.49 -17.68
CA PRO A 125 -12.68 6.26 -19.03
C PRO A 125 -11.15 6.17 -19.14
N LYS A 126 -10.42 6.87 -18.26
CA LYS A 126 -8.95 6.78 -18.22
C LYS A 126 -8.50 5.43 -17.66
N PHE A 127 -9.16 4.93 -16.60
CA PHE A 127 -8.87 3.61 -16.06
C PHE A 127 -9.21 2.50 -17.05
N ASP A 128 -10.32 2.62 -17.77
CA ASP A 128 -10.67 1.69 -18.83
C ASP A 128 -9.56 1.61 -19.87
N ARG A 129 -9.09 2.75 -20.36
CA ARG A 129 -7.98 2.80 -21.32
C ARG A 129 -6.67 2.22 -20.78
N ILE A 130 -6.38 2.47 -19.51
CA ILE A 130 -5.20 1.89 -18.85
C ILE A 130 -5.31 0.36 -18.82
N VAL A 131 -6.46 -0.17 -18.43
CA VAL A 131 -6.69 -1.62 -18.37
C VAL A 131 -6.60 -2.22 -19.77
N ASP A 132 -7.18 -1.60 -20.79
CA ASP A 132 -7.11 -2.06 -22.17
C ASP A 132 -5.66 -2.20 -22.67
N ILE A 133 -4.83 -1.19 -22.41
CA ILE A 133 -3.42 -1.19 -22.84
C ILE A 133 -2.58 -2.18 -22.01
N LEU A 134 -2.83 -2.28 -20.71
CA LEU A 134 -1.98 -3.03 -19.79
C LEU A 134 -2.43 -4.47 -19.54
N GLN A 135 -3.64 -4.86 -20.01
CA GLN A 135 -4.17 -6.22 -19.82
C GLN A 135 -3.24 -7.37 -20.27
N PRO A 136 -2.40 -7.24 -21.32
CA PRO A 136 -1.48 -8.32 -21.71
C PRO A 136 -0.25 -8.44 -20.80
N LEU A 137 -0.01 -7.46 -19.88
CA LEU A 137 1.18 -7.49 -19.05
C LEU A 137 1.08 -8.59 -17.98
N PRO A 138 2.18 -9.33 -17.75
CA PRO A 138 2.32 -10.17 -16.57
C PRO A 138 2.28 -9.34 -15.28
N THR A 139 1.80 -9.94 -14.19
CA THR A 139 1.68 -9.31 -12.87
C THR A 139 2.99 -8.65 -12.42
N LYS A 140 4.11 -9.34 -12.59
CA LYS A 140 5.44 -8.82 -12.25
C LYS A 140 5.77 -7.52 -12.97
N ASN A 141 5.54 -7.48 -14.28
CA ASN A 141 5.84 -6.28 -15.07
C ASN A 141 4.92 -5.12 -14.69
N MET A 142 3.67 -5.40 -14.37
CA MET A 142 2.74 -4.41 -13.87
C MET A 142 3.19 -3.85 -12.53
N ALA A 143 3.58 -4.69 -11.57
CA ALA A 143 4.07 -4.27 -10.26
C ALA A 143 5.35 -3.44 -10.39
N MET A 144 6.30 -3.86 -11.22
CA MET A 144 7.53 -3.11 -11.50
C MET A 144 7.25 -1.74 -12.13
N LEU A 145 6.32 -1.67 -13.09
CA LEU A 145 5.92 -0.39 -13.70
C LEU A 145 5.35 0.57 -12.65
N ILE A 146 4.41 0.08 -11.83
CA ILE A 146 3.77 0.90 -10.80
C ILE A 146 4.80 1.38 -9.77
N THR A 147 5.67 0.50 -9.27
CA THR A 147 6.68 0.86 -8.27
C THR A 147 7.72 1.83 -8.84
N THR A 148 8.09 1.69 -10.12
CA THR A 148 8.97 2.63 -10.81
C THR A 148 8.32 4.01 -10.92
N LEU A 149 7.06 4.07 -11.33
CA LEU A 149 6.32 5.33 -11.40
C LEU A 149 6.18 5.99 -10.02
N MET A 150 5.93 5.20 -8.97
CA MET A 150 5.91 5.69 -7.60
C MET A 150 7.27 6.23 -7.16
N ALA A 151 8.37 5.58 -7.53
CA ALA A 151 9.71 6.06 -7.20
C ALA A 151 10.03 7.39 -7.88
N ILE A 152 9.60 7.57 -9.12
CA ILE A 152 9.74 8.85 -9.85
C ILE A 152 8.90 9.93 -9.19
N ASP A 153 7.63 9.64 -8.86
CA ASP A 153 6.71 10.58 -8.23
C ASP A 153 7.16 10.99 -6.80
N THR A 154 7.82 10.08 -6.08
CA THR A 154 8.40 10.37 -4.75
C THR A 154 9.62 11.28 -4.81
N ALA A 155 10.31 11.36 -5.94
CA ALA A 155 11.39 12.32 -6.16
C ALA A 155 10.83 13.76 -6.27
N ASP A 156 9.57 13.93 -6.65
CA ASP A 156 8.86 15.20 -6.61
C ASP A 156 8.34 15.47 -5.18
N ARG A 157 9.07 16.31 -4.44
CA ARG A 157 8.79 16.63 -3.02
C ARG A 157 7.42 17.25 -2.75
N GLN A 158 6.66 17.62 -3.78
CA GLN A 158 5.35 18.25 -3.64
C GLN A 158 4.22 17.23 -3.43
N LYS A 159 4.43 15.96 -3.76
CA LYS A 159 3.43 14.90 -3.62
C LYS A 159 3.74 14.01 -2.43
N LYS A 160 2.70 13.66 -1.66
CA LYS A 160 2.80 12.67 -0.58
C LYS A 160 2.39 11.30 -1.13
N PRO A 161 3.34 10.42 -1.43
CA PRO A 161 3.03 9.06 -1.85
C PRO A 161 2.36 8.29 -0.70
N PRO A 162 1.64 7.19 -1.00
CA PRO A 162 0.98 6.38 0.01
C PRO A 162 1.98 5.76 1.01
N PHE A 163 3.23 5.56 0.60
CA PHE A 163 4.35 5.13 1.45
C PHE A 163 5.66 5.72 0.92
N LYS A 164 6.68 5.77 1.79
CA LYS A 164 7.99 6.31 1.46
C LYS A 164 8.85 5.21 0.84
N MET A 165 9.43 5.47 -0.33
CA MET A 165 10.49 4.62 -0.90
C MET A 165 11.83 4.93 -0.27
N CYS A 166 12.63 3.89 0.01
CA CYS A 166 14.01 4.09 0.41
C CYS A 166 14.79 4.69 -0.77
N SER A 167 15.58 5.73 -0.48
CA SER A 167 16.54 6.19 -1.46
C SER A 167 17.54 5.06 -1.71
N THR A 168 17.57 4.52 -2.92
CA THR A 168 18.69 3.71 -3.37
C THR A 168 19.93 4.59 -3.32
N PRO A 169 21.02 4.19 -2.64
CA PRO A 169 22.28 4.88 -2.86
C PRO A 169 22.55 4.77 -4.37
N VAL A 170 22.61 5.92 -5.03
CA VAL A 170 23.16 5.96 -6.39
C VAL A 170 24.57 5.44 -6.20
N SER A 171 24.84 4.21 -6.65
CA SER A 171 26.19 3.71 -6.78
C SER A 171 26.85 4.61 -7.80
N GLY A 172 27.44 5.70 -7.30
CA GLY A 172 28.31 6.57 -8.06
C GLY A 172 29.53 5.77 -8.47
N GLU A 173 29.86 5.96 -9.70
CA GLU A 173 31.04 5.55 -10.45
C GLU A 173 32.29 5.33 -9.61
#